data_7eecb0cbcc507dc8aa9410cb78b81103
#
_entry.id   7eecb0cbcc507dc8aa9410cb78b81103
#
_cell.length_a   1.000
_cell.length_b   1.000
_cell.length_c   1.000
_cell.angle_alpha   90.00
_cell.angle_beta   90.00
_cell.angle_gamma   90.00
#
_symmetry.space_group_name_H-M   'P 1'
#
loop_
_entity.id
_entity.type
_entity.pdbx_description
1 polymer ?
#
loop_
_entity_poly.entity_id
_entity_poly.type
_entity_poly.pdbx_seq_one_letter_code
_entity_poly.pdbx_strand_id
1 'polypeptide(L)'
;MVHQERSAGVIVFRLGGERREVAQFLLLDYGKYWDYAKGHVEKGEDDPTAARRELREETGIAAVELIGGFSREVAYFFRSKRGLVRKSVVFFLGRVESNAVQLSEEHVGYEWLELDAAMDRLTYSGAKEVLRAAGEFLKTHKT
;
A
#
# COMPACT_ATOMS: atom_id res chain seq x y z
N MET A 1 19.72 -21.67 -6.24
CA MET A 1 18.78 -21.46 -5.14
C MET A 1 18.16 -20.09 -5.25
N VAL A 2 16.85 -20.00 -5.08
CA VAL A 2 16.12 -18.74 -5.10
C VAL A 2 15.87 -18.29 -3.68
N HIS A 3 16.31 -17.07 -3.35
CA HIS A 3 16.01 -16.47 -2.05
C HIS A 3 14.62 -15.87 -2.06
N GLN A 4 13.92 -15.92 -0.93
CA GLN A 4 12.58 -15.40 -0.80
C GLN A 4 12.61 -14.16 0.10
N GLU A 5 11.92 -13.11 -0.34
CA GLU A 5 11.67 -11.92 0.50
C GLU A 5 10.18 -11.67 0.51
N ARG A 6 9.64 -11.34 1.67
CA ARG A 6 8.21 -11.08 1.82
C ARG A 6 8.00 -9.75 2.51
N SER A 7 7.12 -8.95 1.91
CA SER A 7 6.70 -7.66 2.46
C SER A 7 5.17 -7.62 2.52
N ALA A 8 4.66 -6.70 3.32
CA ALA A 8 3.23 -6.47 3.42
C ALA A 8 2.98 -4.97 3.45
N GLY A 9 1.87 -4.54 2.89
CA GLY A 9 1.53 -3.14 2.84
C GLY A 9 0.03 -2.91 2.85
N VAL A 10 -0.35 -1.65 2.91
CA VAL A 10 -1.76 -1.24 2.94
C VAL A 10 -2.00 -0.22 1.85
N ILE A 11 -3.03 -0.49 1.04
CA ILE A 11 -3.61 0.53 0.16
C ILE A 11 -4.59 1.29 1.03
N VAL A 12 -4.25 2.53 1.41
CA VAL A 12 -5.04 3.33 2.33
C VAL A 12 -6.00 4.21 1.54
N PHE A 13 -7.26 4.21 1.95
CA PHE A 13 -8.24 5.10 1.35
C PHE A 13 -9.06 5.81 2.42
N ARG A 14 -9.61 6.95 2.05
CA ARG A 14 -10.57 7.66 2.87
C ARG A 14 -11.70 8.16 1.96
N LEU A 15 -12.89 8.25 2.55
CA LEU A 15 -14.03 8.86 1.91
C LEU A 15 -14.14 10.27 2.48
N GLY A 16 -13.67 11.26 1.72
CA GLY A 16 -13.60 12.60 2.26
C GLY A 16 -13.32 13.63 1.18
N GLY A 17 -12.83 14.81 1.62
CA GLY A 17 -12.62 15.90 0.70
C GLY A 17 -13.93 16.50 0.25
N GLU A 18 -13.94 17.10 -0.92
CA GLU A 18 -15.11 17.77 -1.47
C GLU A 18 -16.17 16.77 -1.96
N ARG A 19 -15.74 15.58 -2.36
CA ARG A 19 -16.62 14.53 -2.89
C ARG A 19 -16.58 13.34 -1.96
N ARG A 20 -17.39 13.37 -0.91
CA ARG A 20 -17.38 12.38 0.17
C ARG A 20 -17.63 10.93 -0.26
N GLU A 21 -18.29 10.75 -1.39
CA GLU A 21 -18.60 9.40 -1.88
C GLU A 21 -17.47 8.81 -2.70
N VAL A 22 -16.45 9.60 -3.01
CA VAL A 22 -15.35 9.19 -3.85
C VAL A 22 -14.13 8.93 -2.98
N ALA A 23 -13.55 7.74 -3.11
CA ALA A 23 -12.37 7.37 -2.36
C ALA A 23 -11.15 8.15 -2.83
N GLN A 24 -10.36 8.59 -1.87
CA GLN A 24 -9.03 9.14 -2.10
C GLN A 24 -8.02 8.14 -1.56
N PHE A 25 -7.00 7.86 -2.33
CA PHE A 25 -5.96 6.89 -1.97
C PHE A 25 -4.68 7.61 -1.60
N LEU A 26 -4.01 7.08 -0.58
CA LEU A 26 -2.74 7.64 -0.12
C LEU A 26 -1.59 7.03 -0.89
N LEU A 27 -0.81 7.88 -1.55
CA LEU A 27 0.42 7.48 -2.22
C LEU A 27 1.61 8.19 -1.58
N LEU A 28 2.71 7.48 -1.45
CA LEU A 28 3.94 8.00 -0.87
C LEU A 28 5.01 8.19 -1.95
N ASP A 29 5.72 9.31 -1.85
CA ASP A 29 6.80 9.66 -2.75
C ASP A 29 8.12 9.18 -2.13
N TYR A 30 8.74 8.20 -2.74
CA TYR A 30 10.03 7.65 -2.31
C TYR A 30 11.22 8.36 -2.99
N GLY A 31 10.94 9.44 -3.72
CA GLY A 31 11.94 10.21 -4.43
C GLY A 31 12.08 9.82 -5.88
N LYS A 32 12.25 8.55 -6.16
CA LYS A 32 12.39 8.04 -7.53
C LYS A 32 11.15 7.31 -8.01
N TYR A 33 10.22 7.02 -7.12
CA TYR A 33 8.99 6.31 -7.47
C TYR A 33 7.91 6.60 -6.44
N TRP A 34 6.66 6.35 -6.84
CA TRP A 34 5.49 6.47 -5.97
C TRP A 34 4.91 5.08 -5.73
N ASP A 35 4.56 4.81 -4.48
CA ASP A 35 4.05 3.51 -4.08
C ASP A 35 3.26 3.64 -2.78
N TYR A 36 2.82 2.51 -2.24
CA TYR A 36 2.11 2.46 -0.97
C TYR A 36 3.07 2.26 0.19
N ALA A 37 2.58 2.48 1.42
CA ALA A 37 3.33 2.11 2.61
C ALA A 37 3.45 0.58 2.66
N LYS A 38 4.66 0.08 2.79
CA LYS A 38 4.94 -1.35 2.86
C LYS A 38 6.33 -1.59 3.43
N GLY A 39 6.56 -2.80 3.90
CA GLY A 39 7.87 -3.20 4.37
C GLY A 39 7.94 -4.67 4.71
N HIS A 40 9.10 -5.12 5.11
CA HIS A 40 9.38 -6.53 5.36
C HIS A 40 8.53 -7.11 6.49
N VAL A 41 8.04 -8.33 6.28
CA VAL A 41 7.39 -9.11 7.32
C VAL A 41 8.50 -9.70 8.19
N GLU A 42 8.44 -9.41 9.49
CA GLU A 42 9.44 -9.90 10.42
C GLU A 42 9.11 -11.30 10.90
N LYS A 43 10.13 -12.01 11.36
CA LYS A 43 9.97 -13.38 11.84
C LYS A 43 8.92 -13.42 12.96
N GLY A 44 7.96 -14.34 12.82
CA GLY A 44 6.91 -14.50 13.81
C GLY A 44 5.73 -13.56 13.64
N GLU A 45 5.81 -12.65 12.67
CA GLU A 45 4.78 -11.66 12.42
C GLU A 45 3.89 -12.16 11.27
N ASP A 46 2.56 -12.02 11.41
CA ASP A 46 1.68 -12.31 10.28
C ASP A 46 1.59 -11.11 9.35
N ASP A 47 1.07 -11.32 8.16
CA ASP A 47 1.04 -10.27 7.13
C ASP A 47 0.24 -9.04 7.54
N PRO A 48 -0.97 -9.15 8.10
CA PRO A 48 -1.71 -7.95 8.52
C PRO A 48 -0.99 -7.15 9.61
N THR A 49 -0.35 -7.83 10.55
CA THR A 49 0.41 -7.16 11.61
C THR A 49 1.58 -6.39 11.02
N ALA A 50 2.32 -7.02 10.10
CA ALA A 50 3.43 -6.36 9.41
C ALA A 50 2.94 -5.14 8.63
N ALA A 51 1.83 -5.29 7.91
CA ALA A 51 1.27 -4.20 7.11
C ALA A 51 0.88 -3.01 7.99
N ARG A 52 0.21 -3.26 9.12
CA ARG A 52 -0.17 -2.20 10.06
C ARG A 52 1.05 -1.53 10.69
N ARG A 53 2.04 -2.33 11.05
CA ARG A 53 3.28 -1.80 11.67
C ARG A 53 4.01 -0.89 10.69
N GLU A 54 4.19 -1.33 9.45
CA GLU A 54 4.87 -0.54 8.43
C GLU A 54 4.09 0.75 8.11
N LEU A 55 2.77 0.67 8.06
CA LEU A 55 1.95 1.85 7.83
C LEU A 55 2.18 2.88 8.94
N ARG A 56 2.17 2.44 10.18
CA ARG A 56 2.39 3.34 11.32
C ARG A 56 3.78 3.93 11.30
N GLU A 57 4.80 3.12 11.02
CA GLU A 57 6.18 3.59 10.96
C GLU A 57 6.38 4.63 9.87
N GLU A 58 5.77 4.42 8.71
CA GLU A 58 6.00 5.29 7.54
C GLU A 58 5.09 6.51 7.50
N THR A 59 3.90 6.46 8.09
CA THR A 59 2.90 7.53 7.95
C THR A 59 2.31 8.01 9.27
N GLY A 60 2.62 7.36 10.38
CA GLY A 60 2.01 7.67 11.66
C GLY A 60 0.57 7.19 11.82
N ILE A 61 0.01 6.55 10.80
CA ILE A 61 -1.38 6.10 10.83
C ILE A 61 -1.50 4.83 11.65
N ALA A 62 -2.21 4.90 12.78
CA ALA A 62 -2.50 3.76 13.64
C ALA A 62 -3.98 3.35 13.54
N ALA A 63 -4.87 4.32 13.37
CA ALA A 63 -6.31 4.07 13.31
C ALA A 63 -6.72 3.76 11.87
N VAL A 64 -6.55 2.51 11.48
CA VAL A 64 -6.92 2.02 10.15
C VAL A 64 -7.77 0.76 10.29
N GLU A 65 -8.86 0.71 9.53
CA GLU A 65 -9.71 -0.47 9.47
C GLU A 65 -9.37 -1.25 8.20
N LEU A 66 -8.82 -2.46 8.37
CA LEU A 66 -8.56 -3.34 7.23
C LEU A 66 -9.87 -3.94 6.76
N ILE A 67 -10.15 -3.80 5.48
CA ILE A 67 -11.41 -4.25 4.90
C ILE A 67 -11.32 -5.73 4.58
N GLY A 68 -12.18 -6.54 5.20
CA GLY A 68 -12.19 -7.98 4.97
C GLY A 68 -12.55 -8.31 3.53
N GLY A 69 -11.97 -9.38 3.03
CA GLY A 69 -12.23 -9.85 1.68
C GLY A 69 -11.27 -9.32 0.62
N PHE A 70 -10.39 -8.39 0.98
CA PHE A 70 -9.39 -7.90 0.03
C PHE A 70 -7.98 -8.22 0.48
N SER A 71 -7.27 -8.95 -0.36
CA SER A 71 -5.82 -9.04 -0.30
C SER A 71 -5.32 -9.39 -1.70
N ARG A 72 -4.20 -8.81 -2.09
CA ARG A 72 -3.60 -9.07 -3.39
C ARG A 72 -2.10 -9.17 -3.24
N GLU A 73 -1.52 -10.15 -3.89
CA GLU A 73 -0.08 -10.35 -3.85
C GLU A 73 0.53 -10.00 -5.20
N VAL A 74 1.65 -9.28 -5.14
CA VAL A 74 2.47 -8.98 -6.31
C VAL A 74 3.81 -9.66 -6.07
N ALA A 75 4.32 -10.37 -7.06
CA ALA A 75 5.61 -11.04 -6.94
C ALA A 75 6.47 -10.74 -8.16
N TYR A 76 7.75 -10.61 -7.94
CA TYR A 76 8.71 -10.40 -9.01
C TYR A 76 10.08 -10.93 -8.60
N PHE A 77 10.95 -11.11 -9.60
CA PHE A 77 12.30 -11.61 -9.38
C PHE A 77 13.31 -10.51 -9.66
N PHE A 78 14.38 -10.50 -8.89
CA PHE A 78 15.51 -9.63 -9.19
C PHE A 78 16.81 -10.32 -8.76
N ARG A 79 17.93 -9.85 -9.30
CA ARG A 79 19.23 -10.39 -8.93
C ARG A 79 19.87 -9.50 -7.88
N SER A 80 20.43 -10.16 -6.87
CA SER A 80 21.20 -9.48 -5.84
C SER A 80 22.58 -10.14 -5.78
N LYS A 81 23.44 -9.65 -4.90
CA LYS A 81 24.74 -10.28 -4.64
C LYS A 81 24.57 -11.71 -4.12
N ARG A 82 23.43 -12.03 -3.55
CA ARG A 82 23.12 -13.36 -2.98
C ARG A 82 22.52 -14.30 -4.01
N GLY A 83 22.35 -13.85 -5.24
CA GLY A 83 21.76 -14.63 -6.32
C GLY A 83 20.35 -14.13 -6.67
N LEU A 84 19.55 -15.02 -7.24
CA LEU A 84 18.19 -14.70 -7.65
C LEU A 84 17.29 -14.58 -6.43
N VAL A 85 16.52 -13.49 -6.36
CA VAL A 85 15.58 -13.24 -5.28
C VAL A 85 14.17 -13.17 -5.85
N ARG A 86 13.22 -13.89 -5.22
CA ARG A 86 11.80 -13.73 -5.48
C ARG A 86 11.23 -12.88 -4.37
N LYS A 87 10.74 -11.70 -4.72
CA LYS A 87 10.09 -10.81 -3.75
C LYS A 87 8.59 -10.85 -3.94
N SER A 88 7.87 -11.04 -2.85
CA SER A 88 6.42 -10.96 -2.86
C SER A 88 5.98 -9.87 -1.89
N VAL A 89 4.94 -9.13 -2.27
CA VAL A 89 4.32 -8.11 -1.42
C VAL A 89 2.83 -8.39 -1.39
N VAL A 90 2.27 -8.57 -0.18
CA VAL A 90 0.83 -8.70 -0.03
C VAL A 90 0.27 -7.35 0.39
N PHE A 91 -0.77 -6.91 -0.32
CA PHE A 91 -1.43 -5.64 -0.03
C PHE A 91 -2.84 -5.87 0.52
N PHE A 92 -3.13 -5.19 1.61
CA PHE A 92 -4.46 -5.11 2.20
C PHE A 92 -5.06 -3.77 1.87
N LEU A 93 -6.38 -3.64 2.03
CA LEU A 93 -7.09 -2.39 1.80
C LEU A 93 -7.51 -1.86 3.16
N GLY A 94 -7.17 -0.62 3.46
CA GLY A 94 -7.43 -0.02 4.76
C GLY A 94 -8.15 1.30 4.67
N ARG A 95 -9.20 1.47 5.49
CA ARG A 95 -9.96 2.70 5.55
C ARG A 95 -9.50 3.55 6.73
N VAL A 96 -9.34 4.85 6.48
CA VAL A 96 -9.04 5.82 7.53
C VAL A 96 -10.04 6.96 7.48
N GLU A 97 -10.25 7.61 8.63
CA GLU A 97 -11.14 8.78 8.71
C GLU A 97 -10.35 10.08 8.52
N SER A 98 -9.14 10.14 9.06
CA SER A 98 -8.30 11.34 9.02
C SER A 98 -7.40 11.34 7.79
N ASN A 99 -7.08 12.52 7.28
CA ASN A 99 -6.08 12.65 6.22
C ASN A 99 -4.70 13.04 6.76
N ALA A 100 -4.51 13.00 8.08
CA ALA A 100 -3.25 13.39 8.69
C ALA A 100 -2.18 12.32 8.44
N VAL A 101 -1.04 12.75 7.92
CA VAL A 101 0.10 11.89 7.63
C VAL A 101 1.35 12.53 8.18
N GLN A 102 2.14 11.76 8.91
CA GLN A 102 3.44 12.18 9.40
C GLN A 102 4.48 11.23 8.81
N LEU A 103 5.17 11.67 7.77
CA LEU A 103 6.09 10.83 7.03
C LEU A 103 7.36 10.51 7.81
N SER A 104 7.87 9.29 7.59
CA SER A 104 9.21 8.93 8.02
C SER A 104 10.24 9.62 7.12
N GLU A 105 11.51 9.55 7.52
CA GLU A 105 12.60 10.17 6.76
C GLU A 105 12.83 9.52 5.37
N GLU A 106 12.29 8.33 5.15
CA GLU A 106 12.44 7.63 3.89
C GLU A 106 11.65 8.25 2.75
N HIS A 107 10.68 9.10 3.06
CA HIS A 107 9.75 9.64 2.07
C HIS A 107 9.94 11.13 1.87
N VAL A 108 9.78 11.55 0.62
CA VAL A 108 9.91 12.95 0.22
C VAL A 108 8.59 13.68 0.33
N GLY A 109 7.47 12.97 0.16
CA GLY A 109 6.16 13.57 0.20
C GLY A 109 5.06 12.52 0.13
N TYR A 110 3.83 13.00 0.10
CA TYR A 110 2.65 12.14 -0.04
C TYR A 110 1.54 12.91 -0.71
N GLU A 111 0.57 12.19 -1.27
CA GLU A 111 -0.65 12.80 -1.78
C GLU A 111 -1.84 11.87 -1.57
N TRP A 112 -3.01 12.50 -1.38
CA TRP A 112 -4.30 11.83 -1.40
C TRP A 112 -4.91 12.08 -2.78
N LEU A 113 -5.13 11.02 -3.54
CA LEU A 113 -5.57 11.13 -4.93
C LEU A 113 -6.78 10.23 -5.20
N GLU A 114 -7.71 10.71 -6.02
CA GLU A 114 -8.78 9.86 -6.51
C GLU A 114 -8.20 8.81 -7.46
N LEU A 115 -8.99 7.79 -7.76
CA LEU A 115 -8.50 6.59 -8.42
C LEU A 115 -7.69 6.87 -9.70
N ASP A 116 -8.24 7.65 -10.62
CA ASP A 116 -7.58 7.87 -11.90
C ASP A 116 -6.25 8.61 -11.75
N ALA A 117 -6.23 9.64 -10.89
CA ALA A 117 -5.00 10.39 -10.63
C ALA A 117 -3.97 9.52 -9.92
N ALA A 118 -4.42 8.66 -9.00
CA ALA A 118 -3.53 7.73 -8.31
C ALA A 118 -2.94 6.72 -9.28
N MET A 119 -3.76 6.20 -10.20
CA MET A 119 -3.29 5.28 -11.24
C MET A 119 -2.21 5.92 -12.09
N ASP A 120 -2.39 7.18 -12.46
CA ASP A 120 -1.39 7.90 -13.26
C ASP A 120 -0.11 8.16 -12.48
N ARG A 121 -0.22 8.43 -11.18
CA ARG A 121 0.92 8.78 -10.35
C ARG A 121 1.79 7.58 -10.01
N LEU A 122 1.21 6.41 -9.77
CA LEU A 122 1.97 5.22 -9.41
C LEU A 122 3.00 4.88 -10.49
N THR A 123 4.18 4.46 -10.05
CA THR A 123 5.29 4.22 -10.97
C THR A 123 5.24 2.83 -11.59
N TYR A 124 4.91 1.80 -10.80
CA TYR A 124 5.06 0.41 -11.24
C TYR A 124 3.73 -0.20 -11.65
N SER A 125 3.78 -1.05 -12.68
CA SER A 125 2.58 -1.71 -13.19
C SER A 125 1.89 -2.59 -12.16
N GLY A 126 2.67 -3.29 -11.33
CA GLY A 126 2.11 -4.11 -10.25
C GLY A 126 1.32 -3.29 -9.25
N ALA A 127 1.84 -2.11 -8.88
CA ALA A 127 1.13 -1.20 -7.97
C ALA A 127 -0.17 -0.71 -8.59
N LYS A 128 -0.16 -0.43 -9.89
CA LYS A 128 -1.37 0.02 -10.60
C LYS A 128 -2.41 -1.09 -10.66
N GLU A 129 -1.99 -2.33 -10.86
CA GLU A 129 -2.92 -3.46 -10.92
C GLU A 129 -3.63 -3.68 -9.59
N VAL A 130 -2.90 -3.60 -8.47
CA VAL A 130 -3.55 -3.79 -7.16
C VAL A 130 -4.48 -2.62 -6.85
N LEU A 131 -4.16 -1.41 -7.30
CA LEU A 131 -5.07 -0.27 -7.11
C LEU A 131 -6.34 -0.46 -7.94
N ARG A 132 -6.21 -0.95 -9.16
CA ARG A 132 -7.37 -1.24 -9.99
C ARG A 132 -8.27 -2.27 -9.31
N ALA A 133 -7.67 -3.33 -8.74
CA ALA A 133 -8.41 -4.34 -8.01
C ALA A 133 -9.12 -3.74 -6.78
N ALA A 134 -8.44 -2.84 -6.06
CA ALA A 134 -9.03 -2.17 -4.90
C ALA A 134 -10.22 -1.31 -5.32
N GLY A 135 -10.09 -0.56 -6.42
CA GLY A 135 -11.18 0.25 -6.94
C GLY A 135 -12.40 -0.57 -7.33
N GLU A 136 -12.17 -1.70 -8.01
CA GLU A 136 -13.25 -2.61 -8.38
C GLU A 136 -13.91 -3.22 -7.14
N PHE A 137 -13.10 -3.61 -6.17
CA PHE A 137 -13.61 -4.17 -4.92
C PHE A 137 -14.53 -3.16 -4.21
N LEU A 138 -14.12 -1.91 -4.14
CA LEU A 138 -14.90 -0.87 -3.45
C LEU A 138 -16.22 -0.56 -4.14
N LYS A 139 -16.31 -0.77 -5.46
CA LYS A 139 -17.57 -0.60 -6.18
C LYS A 139 -18.63 -1.61 -5.77
N THR A 140 -18.22 -2.81 -5.38
CA THR A 140 -19.13 -3.91 -5.07
C THR A 140 -19.29 -4.11 -3.57
N HIS A 141 -18.45 -3.49 -2.75
CA HIS A 141 -18.49 -3.62 -1.29
C HIS A 141 -18.74 -2.25 -0.68
N LYS A 142 -19.86 -2.11 -0.01
CA LYS A 142 -20.18 -0.87 0.71
C LYS A 142 -19.63 -0.95 2.12
N THR A 143 -18.89 0.06 2.49
CA THR A 143 -18.29 0.13 3.82
C THR A 143 -18.87 1.29 4.61
#